data_2685e446973ab40c41726ef7ed4cce56
#
_entry.id   2685e446973ab40c41726ef7ed4cce56
#
_cell.length_a   1.000
_cell.length_b   1.000
_cell.length_c   1.000
_cell.angle_alpha   90.00
_cell.angle_beta   90.00
_cell.angle_gamma   90.00
#
_symmetry.space_group_name_H-M   'P 1'
#
loop_
_entity.id
_entity.type
_entity.pdbx_description
1 polymer ?
#
loop_
_entity_poly.entity_id
_entity_poly.type
_entity_poly.pdbx_seq_one_letter_code
_entity_poly.pdbx_strand_id
1 'polypeptide(L)'
;MTAYSDAWQALEAHHADTQHVTLRERFAADAERFNNMHEILHGLLFDYSKNRLDENTLDLLCQLAEAADLPQYMQAMINGEKINTSEHRAVLHTALRLPANAQPIYVDGENIVSKVHHELNRTLEFARQLLDGTHAGITGKPITDLVHIGIGGSDLGPRMATQALQPYWQNIRVHFVSNSDDADLTQTLLGLNPETTVFSIASKSFRTPETLLNAYAARTWYRDAGLPDSGIYRHFCAISADVAAAQNFGISPDKVFAMSDWVGGRYSVWSPIGLPLMVAVGEKAFRKMLAGAHAMDTHFFETPFRRNIPVLMALINVWYNNFQHSDGQTVVPYSHNMRLFTPWLNQLDMESLGKQRTSDGQPVSCTTGGIVFGDEGVNCQHAYFQLLHQGTRLIPVDFIVPMTTVYGNHRQHRFTVANAFAQAEALMKGKTLDEVQIELAALPQDERDRLAPQKEFPGNRPSNSLLIDSLTPFNLGILMAAYEHRTFVQGVIWRINPFDQWGVEYGKELAKTIEPELERGTPAHDSSTNGLIAFYRNCNARSKAV
;
A
#
# COMPACT_ATOMS: atom_id res chain seq x y z
N MET A 1 -28.44 9.80 22.98
CA MET A 1 -27.61 9.19 21.89
C MET A 1 -26.72 10.29 21.36
N THR A 2 -25.55 9.95 20.81
CA THR A 2 -24.65 10.94 20.17
C THR A 2 -25.00 11.07 18.69
N ALA A 3 -24.68 12.20 18.04
CA ALA A 3 -24.89 12.38 16.61
C ALA A 3 -24.29 11.22 15.79
N TYR A 4 -23.16 10.66 16.24
CA TYR A 4 -22.53 9.50 15.62
C TYR A 4 -23.39 8.23 15.72
N SER A 5 -23.95 7.92 16.90
CA SER A 5 -24.83 6.75 17.06
C SER A 5 -26.12 6.89 16.25
N ASP A 6 -26.65 8.10 16.15
CA ASP A 6 -27.87 8.37 15.37
C ASP A 6 -27.61 8.19 13.86
N ALA A 7 -26.47 8.70 13.34
CA ALA A 7 -26.07 8.51 11.94
C ALA A 7 -25.81 7.02 11.62
N TRP A 8 -25.19 6.26 12.54
CA TRP A 8 -24.98 4.83 12.37
C TRP A 8 -26.30 4.05 12.28
N GLN A 9 -27.25 4.30 13.21
CA GLN A 9 -28.56 3.68 13.22
C GLN A 9 -29.39 4.02 11.97
N ALA A 10 -29.26 5.25 11.45
CA ALA A 10 -29.92 5.64 10.19
C ALA A 10 -29.40 4.82 9.00
N LEU A 11 -28.09 4.53 8.95
CA LEU A 11 -27.51 3.64 7.93
C LEU A 11 -27.97 2.19 8.08
N GLU A 12 -28.06 1.66 9.30
CA GLU A 12 -28.60 0.32 9.57
C GLU A 12 -30.05 0.19 9.09
N ALA A 13 -30.91 1.18 9.39
CA ALA A 13 -32.29 1.22 8.94
C ALA A 13 -32.38 1.30 7.42
N HIS A 14 -31.60 2.20 6.79
CA HIS A 14 -31.55 2.34 5.34
C HIS A 14 -31.05 1.05 4.65
N HIS A 15 -30.08 0.35 5.22
CA HIS A 15 -29.62 -0.94 4.72
C HIS A 15 -30.76 -1.97 4.77
N ALA A 16 -31.48 -2.07 5.88
CA ALA A 16 -32.61 -3.01 6.01
C ALA A 16 -33.67 -2.77 4.92
N ASP A 17 -33.95 -1.51 4.59
CA ASP A 17 -34.95 -1.11 3.59
C ASP A 17 -34.47 -1.37 2.15
N THR A 18 -33.16 -1.29 1.88
CA THR A 18 -32.61 -1.28 0.50
C THR A 18 -31.80 -2.51 0.10
N GLN A 19 -31.47 -3.42 1.02
CA GLN A 19 -30.60 -4.59 0.79
C GLN A 19 -31.11 -5.55 -0.30
N HIS A 20 -32.42 -5.57 -0.56
CA HIS A 20 -33.04 -6.41 -1.57
C HIS A 20 -32.94 -5.84 -2.99
N VAL A 21 -32.64 -4.53 -3.16
CA VAL A 21 -32.53 -3.89 -4.47
C VAL A 21 -31.21 -4.23 -5.14
N THR A 22 -31.30 -4.91 -6.26
CA THR A 22 -30.11 -5.37 -7.02
C THR A 22 -29.49 -4.27 -7.86
N LEU A 23 -28.23 -4.45 -8.26
CA LEU A 23 -27.54 -3.55 -9.19
C LEU A 23 -28.23 -3.52 -10.58
N ARG A 24 -28.77 -4.66 -11.07
CA ARG A 24 -29.57 -4.67 -12.32
C ARG A 24 -30.76 -3.72 -12.22
N GLU A 25 -31.51 -3.78 -11.14
CA GLU A 25 -32.67 -2.91 -10.91
C GLU A 25 -32.28 -1.44 -10.81
N ARG A 26 -31.18 -1.14 -10.09
CA ARG A 26 -30.65 0.23 -9.96
C ARG A 26 -30.24 0.81 -11.32
N PHE A 27 -29.58 0.05 -12.19
CA PHE A 27 -29.23 0.49 -13.55
C PHE A 27 -30.43 0.56 -14.48
N ALA A 28 -31.45 -0.29 -14.31
CA ALA A 28 -32.68 -0.21 -15.06
C ALA A 28 -33.54 1.02 -14.68
N ALA A 29 -33.47 1.42 -13.40
CA ALA A 29 -34.22 2.57 -12.89
C ALA A 29 -33.54 3.93 -13.19
N ASP A 30 -32.23 3.95 -13.36
CA ASP A 30 -31.42 5.18 -13.57
C ASP A 30 -30.45 5.00 -14.74
N ALA A 31 -30.82 5.50 -15.91
CA ALA A 31 -29.96 5.50 -17.10
C ALA A 31 -28.75 6.45 -16.98
N GLU A 32 -28.84 7.48 -16.11
CA GLU A 32 -27.78 8.46 -15.88
C GLU A 32 -26.86 8.08 -14.71
N ARG A 33 -27.00 6.87 -14.16
CA ARG A 33 -26.30 6.43 -12.97
C ARG A 33 -24.77 6.61 -13.04
N PHE A 34 -24.16 6.34 -14.18
CA PHE A 34 -22.74 6.62 -14.39
C PHE A 34 -22.44 8.13 -14.29
N ASN A 35 -23.27 8.97 -14.94
CA ASN A 35 -23.06 10.42 -14.93
C ASN A 35 -23.21 11.02 -13.52
N ASN A 36 -24.05 10.41 -12.68
CA ASN A 36 -24.31 10.85 -11.31
C ASN A 36 -23.30 10.27 -10.30
N MET A 37 -22.58 9.19 -10.64
CA MET A 37 -21.75 8.42 -9.71
C MET A 37 -20.33 8.21 -10.24
N HIS A 38 -19.69 9.27 -10.71
CA HIS A 38 -18.27 9.30 -10.96
C HIS A 38 -17.68 10.67 -10.62
N GLU A 39 -16.39 10.68 -10.34
CA GLU A 39 -15.60 11.91 -10.13
C GLU A 39 -14.33 11.88 -10.98
N ILE A 40 -13.86 13.04 -11.40
CA ILE A 40 -12.64 13.16 -12.22
C ILE A 40 -11.66 14.14 -11.56
N LEU A 41 -10.40 13.71 -11.44
CA LEU A 41 -9.31 14.55 -10.97
C LEU A 41 -8.05 14.31 -11.82
N HIS A 42 -7.61 15.30 -12.59
CA HIS A 42 -6.34 15.29 -13.33
C HIS A 42 -6.03 13.99 -14.11
N GLY A 43 -7.05 13.44 -14.81
CA GLY A 43 -6.88 12.20 -15.58
C GLY A 43 -7.14 10.90 -14.80
N LEU A 44 -7.45 10.98 -13.51
CA LEU A 44 -8.09 9.91 -12.76
C LEU A 44 -9.60 10.05 -12.85
N LEU A 45 -10.30 9.03 -13.35
CA LEU A 45 -11.74 8.88 -13.24
C LEU A 45 -12.03 7.80 -12.21
N PHE A 46 -12.82 8.14 -11.19
CA PHE A 46 -13.33 7.23 -10.18
C PHE A 46 -14.82 6.97 -10.43
N ASP A 47 -15.14 5.83 -11.05
CA ASP A 47 -16.51 5.35 -11.24
C ASP A 47 -16.92 4.44 -10.08
N TYR A 48 -17.91 4.85 -9.32
CA TYR A 48 -18.52 4.09 -8.23
C TYR A 48 -19.98 3.73 -8.49
N SER A 49 -20.44 3.84 -9.74
CA SER A 49 -21.82 3.55 -10.15
C SER A 49 -22.23 2.08 -9.94
N LYS A 50 -21.26 1.15 -9.99
CA LYS A 50 -21.50 -0.29 -9.80
C LYS A 50 -21.47 -0.72 -8.33
N ASN A 51 -21.96 0.14 -7.42
CA ASN A 51 -22.09 -0.15 -6.00
C ASN A 51 -23.55 -0.27 -5.57
N ARG A 52 -23.80 -1.08 -4.53
CA ARG A 52 -25.14 -1.33 -3.94
C ARG A 52 -25.52 -0.17 -3.02
N LEU A 53 -25.64 1.03 -3.59
CA LEU A 53 -25.96 2.28 -2.91
C LEU A 53 -26.75 3.20 -3.84
N ASP A 54 -27.38 4.20 -3.27
CA ASP A 54 -28.09 5.29 -3.94
C ASP A 54 -27.70 6.65 -3.32
N GLU A 55 -28.30 7.73 -3.78
CA GLU A 55 -28.02 9.09 -3.30
C GLU A 55 -28.25 9.21 -1.78
N ASN A 56 -29.34 8.62 -1.26
CA ASN A 56 -29.62 8.66 0.17
C ASN A 56 -28.57 7.89 0.99
N THR A 57 -28.09 6.76 0.47
CA THR A 57 -26.96 6.03 1.11
C THR A 57 -25.75 6.92 1.24
N LEU A 58 -25.40 7.65 0.18
CA LEU A 58 -24.22 8.54 0.18
C LEU A 58 -24.41 9.73 1.12
N ASP A 59 -25.61 10.30 1.20
CA ASP A 59 -25.91 11.41 2.12
C ASP A 59 -25.79 10.96 3.58
N LEU A 60 -26.33 9.79 3.92
CA LEU A 60 -26.19 9.21 5.25
C LEU A 60 -24.74 8.88 5.61
N LEU A 61 -23.95 8.37 4.65
CA LEU A 61 -22.53 8.11 4.85
C LEU A 61 -21.73 9.40 5.07
N CYS A 62 -22.06 10.48 4.33
CA CYS A 62 -21.45 11.79 4.56
C CYS A 62 -21.82 12.34 5.96
N GLN A 63 -23.08 12.18 6.39
CA GLN A 63 -23.51 12.55 7.76
C GLN A 63 -22.73 11.76 8.83
N LEU A 64 -22.46 10.47 8.59
CA LEU A 64 -21.62 9.67 9.49
C LEU A 64 -20.20 10.22 9.56
N ALA A 65 -19.59 10.60 8.45
CA ALA A 65 -18.25 11.19 8.42
C ALA A 65 -18.20 12.53 9.16
N GLU A 66 -19.21 13.39 9.01
CA GLU A 66 -19.34 14.63 9.78
C GLU A 66 -19.50 14.35 11.28
N ALA A 67 -20.36 13.39 11.64
CA ALA A 67 -20.60 12.99 13.02
C ALA A 67 -19.40 12.25 13.67
N ALA A 68 -18.46 11.78 12.86
CA ALA A 68 -17.17 11.25 13.30
C ALA A 68 -16.08 12.32 13.44
N ASP A 69 -16.42 13.60 13.31
CA ASP A 69 -15.51 14.75 13.38
C ASP A 69 -14.42 14.75 12.27
N LEU A 70 -14.70 14.18 11.09
CA LEU A 70 -13.73 14.11 10.01
C LEU A 70 -13.16 15.48 9.61
N PRO A 71 -13.95 16.57 9.49
CA PRO A 71 -13.39 17.89 9.17
C PRO A 71 -12.35 18.37 10.20
N GLN A 72 -12.59 18.12 11.48
CA GLN A 72 -11.70 18.48 12.57
C GLN A 72 -10.38 17.70 12.50
N TYR A 73 -10.45 16.38 12.24
CA TYR A 73 -9.26 15.55 12.06
C TYR A 73 -8.44 15.92 10.80
N MET A 74 -9.11 16.28 9.71
CA MET A 74 -8.46 16.80 8.51
C MET A 74 -7.71 18.10 8.82
N GLN A 75 -8.34 19.03 9.54
CA GLN A 75 -7.70 20.29 9.94
C GLN A 75 -6.54 20.06 10.91
N ALA A 76 -6.69 19.15 11.87
CA ALA A 76 -5.65 18.79 12.83
C ALA A 76 -4.41 18.21 12.11
N MET A 77 -4.60 17.39 11.05
CA MET A 77 -3.49 16.89 10.23
C MET A 77 -2.74 18.02 9.54
N ILE A 78 -3.44 18.97 8.89
CA ILE A 78 -2.82 20.11 8.22
C ILE A 78 -2.05 20.98 9.21
N ASN A 79 -2.59 21.19 10.40
CA ASN A 79 -1.98 22.02 11.43
C ASN A 79 -0.77 21.36 12.11
N GLY A 80 -0.50 20.07 11.85
CA GLY A 80 0.58 19.33 12.52
C GLY A 80 0.26 18.97 13.97
N GLU A 81 -1.02 18.83 14.31
CA GLU A 81 -1.43 18.39 15.64
C GLU A 81 -1.08 16.90 15.86
N LYS A 82 -0.89 16.51 17.13
CA LYS A 82 -0.42 15.16 17.48
C LYS A 82 -1.57 14.14 17.47
N ILE A 83 -2.16 13.92 16.28
CA ILE A 83 -3.28 13.01 16.08
C ILE A 83 -2.92 11.51 16.15
N ASN A 84 -1.64 11.14 16.09
CA ASN A 84 -1.19 9.82 16.52
C ASN A 84 -1.09 9.81 18.04
N THR A 85 -2.21 9.58 18.69
CA THR A 85 -2.40 9.76 20.13
C THR A 85 -1.60 8.78 20.97
N SER A 86 -1.44 7.52 20.54
CA SER A 86 -0.74 6.48 21.28
C SER A 86 0.79 6.68 21.33
N GLU A 87 1.36 7.41 20.36
CA GLU A 87 2.78 7.73 20.30
C GLU A 87 3.07 9.22 20.54
N HIS A 88 2.05 10.07 20.74
CA HIS A 88 2.14 11.52 20.90
C HIS A 88 2.87 12.24 19.76
N ARG A 89 2.59 11.84 18.51
CA ARG A 89 3.24 12.37 17.30
C ARG A 89 2.25 13.06 16.39
N ALA A 90 2.73 14.09 15.68
CA ALA A 90 2.03 14.61 14.53
C ALA A 90 2.01 13.57 13.39
N VAL A 91 1.14 13.77 12.41
CA VAL A 91 1.04 12.93 11.20
C VAL A 91 1.10 13.84 9.99
N LEU A 92 2.27 13.91 9.38
CA LEU A 92 2.59 14.90 8.35
C LEU A 92 3.21 14.29 7.10
N HIS A 93 2.81 13.06 6.73
CA HIS A 93 3.22 12.50 5.44
C HIS A 93 2.79 13.38 4.26
N THR A 94 1.71 14.15 4.38
CA THR A 94 1.27 15.16 3.39
C THR A 94 2.27 16.31 3.25
N ALA A 95 2.97 16.70 4.32
CA ALA A 95 3.98 17.74 4.25
C ALA A 95 5.19 17.38 3.38
N LEU A 96 5.47 16.07 3.20
CA LEU A 96 6.55 15.57 2.33
C LEU A 96 6.35 15.93 0.85
N ARG A 97 5.14 16.26 0.44
CA ARG A 97 4.77 16.56 -0.95
C ARG A 97 4.30 18.01 -1.18
N LEU A 98 4.34 18.83 -0.13
CA LEU A 98 4.08 20.26 -0.26
C LEU A 98 5.13 20.94 -1.15
N PRO A 99 4.75 21.98 -1.93
CA PRO A 99 5.71 22.79 -2.67
C PRO A 99 6.61 23.61 -1.73
N ALA A 100 7.80 23.99 -2.19
CA ALA A 100 8.79 24.68 -1.36
C ALA A 100 8.33 26.07 -0.83
N ASN A 101 7.38 26.66 -1.51
CA ASN A 101 6.77 27.95 -1.13
C ASN A 101 5.46 27.81 -0.34
N ALA A 102 5.12 26.59 0.13
CA ALA A 102 3.98 26.37 1.00
C ALA A 102 4.10 27.12 2.32
N GLN A 103 2.97 27.40 2.95
CA GLN A 103 2.94 28.02 4.28
C GLN A 103 3.67 27.11 5.29
N PRO A 104 4.45 27.71 6.22
CA PRO A 104 5.15 26.94 7.23
C PRO A 104 4.19 26.15 8.13
N ILE A 105 4.52 24.88 8.40
CA ILE A 105 3.88 24.07 9.45
C ILE A 105 4.88 23.93 10.58
N TYR A 106 4.45 24.22 11.81
CA TYR A 106 5.32 24.14 12.98
C TYR A 106 4.92 22.97 13.88
N VAL A 107 5.88 22.10 14.20
CA VAL A 107 5.73 21.04 15.19
C VAL A 107 6.88 21.18 16.19
N ASP A 108 6.56 21.27 17.48
CA ASP A 108 7.52 21.45 18.57
C ASP A 108 8.53 22.61 18.30
N GLY A 109 8.08 23.66 17.63
CA GLY A 109 8.88 24.85 17.28
C GLY A 109 9.73 24.74 16.00
N GLU A 110 9.74 23.57 15.35
CA GLU A 110 10.48 23.34 14.11
C GLU A 110 9.61 23.58 12.88
N ASN A 111 10.13 24.29 11.87
CA ASN A 111 9.47 24.46 10.57
C ASN A 111 9.63 23.20 9.72
N ILE A 112 8.56 22.43 9.63
CA ILE A 112 8.53 21.12 8.96
C ILE A 112 8.73 21.26 7.45
N VAL A 113 8.12 22.26 6.80
CA VAL A 113 8.26 22.46 5.34
C VAL A 113 9.71 22.69 4.96
N SER A 114 10.42 23.55 5.70
CA SER A 114 11.84 23.81 5.47
C SER A 114 12.71 22.57 5.65
N LYS A 115 12.44 21.79 6.70
CA LYS A 115 13.15 20.53 6.99
C LYS A 115 12.95 19.49 5.89
N VAL A 116 11.70 19.31 5.43
CA VAL A 116 11.36 18.40 4.33
C VAL A 116 12.15 18.74 3.08
N HIS A 117 12.15 20.01 2.66
CA HIS A 117 12.86 20.40 1.44
C HIS A 117 14.38 20.32 1.58
N HIS A 118 14.92 20.57 2.78
CA HIS A 118 16.33 20.35 3.04
C HIS A 118 16.72 18.88 2.81
N GLU A 119 16.02 17.93 3.45
CA GLU A 119 16.29 16.49 3.31
C GLU A 119 15.98 15.94 1.92
N LEU A 120 14.90 16.41 1.30
CA LEU A 120 14.57 16.06 -0.08
C LEU A 120 15.71 16.44 -1.04
N ASN A 121 16.20 17.68 -0.94
CA ASN A 121 17.27 18.16 -1.81
C ASN A 121 18.60 17.43 -1.55
N ARG A 122 18.94 17.10 -0.29
CA ARG A 122 20.12 16.28 0.05
C ARG A 122 20.02 14.88 -0.57
N THR A 123 18.86 14.25 -0.45
CA THR A 123 18.63 12.89 -0.96
C THR A 123 18.65 12.87 -2.50
N LEU A 124 18.01 13.84 -3.15
CA LEU A 124 18.03 13.99 -4.62
C LEU A 124 19.43 14.30 -5.14
N GLU A 125 20.22 15.12 -4.44
CA GLU A 125 21.59 15.41 -4.81
C GLU A 125 22.47 14.14 -4.76
N PHE A 126 22.30 13.29 -3.73
CA PHE A 126 22.98 12.02 -3.67
C PHE A 126 22.55 11.06 -4.80
N ALA A 127 21.24 10.98 -5.07
CA ALA A 127 20.73 10.20 -6.20
C ALA A 127 21.31 10.70 -7.54
N ARG A 128 21.40 12.01 -7.75
CA ARG A 128 22.02 12.62 -8.93
C ARG A 128 23.51 12.27 -9.05
N GLN A 129 24.26 12.35 -7.94
CA GLN A 129 25.68 11.99 -7.92
C GLN A 129 25.94 10.52 -8.28
N LEU A 130 25.05 9.61 -7.90
CA LEU A 130 25.09 8.22 -8.34
C LEU A 130 24.82 8.12 -9.86
N LEU A 131 23.78 8.78 -10.35
CA LEU A 131 23.35 8.71 -11.75
C LEU A 131 24.36 9.32 -12.75
N ASP A 132 25.00 10.42 -12.40
CA ASP A 132 25.99 11.09 -13.23
C ASP A 132 27.42 10.58 -13.05
N GLY A 133 27.64 9.65 -12.09
CA GLY A 133 28.94 9.03 -11.82
C GLY A 133 29.91 9.89 -11.02
N THR A 134 29.50 11.07 -10.50
CA THR A 134 30.34 11.89 -9.61
C THR A 134 30.55 11.22 -8.26
N HIS A 135 29.62 10.36 -7.83
CA HIS A 135 29.84 9.40 -6.75
C HIS A 135 30.26 8.05 -7.34
N ALA A 136 31.50 7.65 -7.09
CA ALA A 136 32.07 6.40 -7.56
C ALA A 136 32.46 5.48 -6.40
N GLY A 137 32.59 4.19 -6.66
CA GLY A 137 33.11 3.21 -5.72
C GLY A 137 34.54 3.51 -5.28
N ILE A 138 35.06 2.76 -4.32
CA ILE A 138 36.43 2.97 -3.77
C ILE A 138 37.51 2.80 -4.84
N THR A 139 37.28 2.00 -5.87
CA THR A 139 38.21 1.80 -7.00
C THR A 139 38.09 2.88 -8.08
N GLY A 140 37.21 3.88 -7.91
CA GLY A 140 36.94 4.93 -8.89
C GLY A 140 36.01 4.52 -10.02
N LYS A 141 35.46 3.30 -10.02
CA LYS A 141 34.46 2.84 -11.00
C LYS A 141 33.10 3.46 -10.71
N PRO A 142 32.33 3.89 -11.73
CA PRO A 142 30.96 4.36 -11.55
C PRO A 142 30.07 3.29 -10.93
N ILE A 143 29.10 3.71 -10.15
CA ILE A 143 28.09 2.81 -9.56
C ILE A 143 27.11 2.35 -10.65
N THR A 144 26.83 1.06 -10.67
CA THR A 144 25.89 0.42 -11.63
C THR A 144 24.69 -0.19 -10.92
N ASP A 145 24.80 -0.45 -9.62
CA ASP A 145 23.79 -1.15 -8.84
C ASP A 145 23.58 -0.48 -7.47
N LEU A 146 22.32 -0.30 -7.10
CA LEU A 146 21.91 0.09 -5.75
C LEU A 146 21.11 -1.06 -5.14
N VAL A 147 21.56 -1.59 -4.00
CA VAL A 147 20.82 -2.57 -3.20
C VAL A 147 20.23 -1.86 -2.00
N HIS A 148 18.89 -1.79 -1.97
CA HIS A 148 18.15 -1.20 -0.86
C HIS A 148 17.77 -2.27 0.14
N ILE A 149 18.21 -2.12 1.39
CA ILE A 149 17.95 -3.05 2.50
C ILE A 149 17.00 -2.37 3.48
N GLY A 150 15.76 -2.87 3.55
CA GLY A 150 14.72 -2.34 4.43
C GLY A 150 13.57 -3.30 4.53
N ILE A 151 12.70 -3.18 5.54
CA ILE A 151 11.56 -4.07 5.74
C ILE A 151 10.28 -3.26 6.00
N GLY A 152 9.13 -3.83 5.66
CA GLY A 152 7.82 -3.20 5.84
C GLY A 152 7.72 -1.89 5.06
N GLY A 153 7.40 -0.79 5.73
CA GLY A 153 7.27 0.53 5.10
C GLY A 153 8.56 1.06 4.47
N SER A 154 9.72 0.57 4.91
CA SER A 154 11.01 0.90 4.27
C SER A 154 11.27 0.12 2.97
N ASP A 155 10.44 -0.87 2.63
CA ASP A 155 10.55 -1.69 1.43
C ASP A 155 9.34 -1.54 0.50
N LEU A 156 8.13 -1.83 1.01
CA LEU A 156 6.94 -2.06 0.17
C LEU A 156 6.57 -0.85 -0.71
N GLY A 157 6.55 0.36 -0.15
CA GLY A 157 6.25 1.57 -0.91
C GLY A 157 7.29 1.88 -1.99
N PRO A 158 8.58 2.00 -1.65
CA PRO A 158 9.65 2.22 -2.61
C PRO A 158 9.75 1.13 -3.68
N ARG A 159 9.66 -0.16 -3.31
CA ARG A 159 9.71 -1.29 -4.24
C ARG A 159 8.55 -1.25 -5.23
N MET A 160 7.34 -1.04 -4.73
CA MET A 160 6.13 -0.94 -5.57
C MET A 160 6.23 0.23 -6.55
N ALA A 161 6.57 1.43 -6.07
CA ALA A 161 6.65 2.63 -6.91
C ALA A 161 7.79 2.51 -7.95
N THR A 162 8.94 1.95 -7.57
CA THR A 162 10.03 1.67 -8.50
C THR A 162 9.58 0.72 -9.61
N GLN A 163 8.89 -0.38 -9.26
CA GLN A 163 8.38 -1.32 -10.25
C GLN A 163 7.28 -0.72 -11.13
N ALA A 164 6.36 0.06 -10.55
CA ALA A 164 5.29 0.71 -11.30
C ALA A 164 5.84 1.70 -12.35
N LEU A 165 6.93 2.36 -12.03
CA LEU A 165 7.57 3.36 -12.89
C LEU A 165 8.73 2.81 -13.72
N GLN A 166 8.77 1.51 -14.00
CA GLN A 166 9.81 0.88 -14.81
C GLN A 166 10.10 1.60 -16.15
N PRO A 167 9.13 2.12 -16.90
CA PRO A 167 9.39 2.86 -18.13
C PRO A 167 10.22 4.14 -17.96
N TYR A 168 10.39 4.61 -16.73
CA TYR A 168 11.16 5.82 -16.37
C TYR A 168 12.55 5.50 -15.81
N TRP A 169 12.94 4.23 -15.71
CA TRP A 169 14.22 3.84 -15.13
C TRP A 169 15.41 4.44 -15.87
N GLN A 170 16.40 4.83 -15.07
CA GLN A 170 17.67 5.39 -15.50
C GLN A 170 18.72 4.27 -15.68
N ASN A 171 19.99 4.62 -15.59
CA ASN A 171 21.13 3.75 -15.87
C ASN A 171 21.61 2.91 -14.69
N ILE A 172 21.08 3.10 -13.47
CA ILE A 172 21.42 2.29 -12.30
C ILE A 172 20.33 1.25 -12.05
N ARG A 173 20.71 0.00 -11.88
CA ARG A 173 19.79 -1.07 -11.48
C ARG A 173 19.52 -0.99 -9.98
N VAL A 174 18.25 -1.01 -9.62
CA VAL A 174 17.83 -0.96 -8.21
C VAL A 174 17.29 -2.31 -7.79
N HIS A 175 17.84 -2.84 -6.70
CA HIS A 175 17.50 -4.12 -6.09
C HIS A 175 16.96 -3.88 -4.68
N PHE A 176 16.08 -4.78 -4.22
CA PHE A 176 15.45 -4.66 -2.90
C PHE A 176 15.65 -5.95 -2.11
N VAL A 177 16.11 -5.83 -0.89
CA VAL A 177 16.30 -6.92 0.08
C VAL A 177 15.51 -6.57 1.35
N SER A 178 14.59 -7.43 1.75
CA SER A 178 13.73 -7.18 2.91
C SER A 178 13.64 -8.36 3.86
N ASN A 179 13.72 -9.59 3.36
CA ASN A 179 13.54 -10.78 4.17
C ASN A 179 14.86 -11.13 4.91
N SER A 180 14.73 -11.70 6.12
CA SER A 180 15.83 -12.31 6.87
C SER A 180 16.19 -13.72 6.39
N ASP A 181 15.43 -14.32 5.48
CA ASP A 181 15.82 -15.52 4.74
C ASP A 181 17.06 -15.18 3.89
N ASP A 182 18.13 -15.95 4.07
CA ASP A 182 19.43 -15.73 3.41
C ASP A 182 19.35 -15.81 1.88
N ALA A 183 18.34 -16.47 1.34
CA ALA A 183 18.08 -16.54 -0.09
C ALA A 183 17.82 -15.15 -0.71
N ASP A 184 17.15 -14.24 -0.01
CA ASP A 184 16.80 -12.91 -0.54
C ASP A 184 18.06 -12.08 -0.85
N LEU A 185 18.98 -11.95 0.11
CA LEU A 185 20.23 -11.26 -0.10
C LEU A 185 21.16 -12.02 -1.05
N THR A 186 21.33 -13.33 -0.84
CA THR A 186 22.26 -14.16 -1.63
C THR A 186 21.91 -14.12 -3.12
N GLN A 187 20.63 -14.33 -3.47
CA GLN A 187 20.18 -14.29 -4.86
C GLN A 187 20.31 -12.88 -5.46
N THR A 188 20.04 -11.85 -4.66
CA THR A 188 20.19 -10.45 -5.11
C THR A 188 21.65 -10.13 -5.44
N LEU A 189 22.62 -10.62 -4.65
CA LEU A 189 24.04 -10.35 -4.87
C LEU A 189 24.65 -11.18 -6.01
N LEU A 190 23.97 -12.25 -6.46
CA LEU A 190 24.44 -13.04 -7.60
C LEU A 190 24.61 -12.18 -8.86
N GLY A 191 25.86 -12.13 -9.36
CA GLY A 191 26.19 -11.38 -10.58
C GLY A 191 26.39 -9.87 -10.37
N LEU A 192 26.27 -9.35 -9.15
CA LEU A 192 26.67 -7.98 -8.84
C LEU A 192 28.17 -7.86 -8.64
N ASN A 193 28.72 -6.68 -8.95
CA ASN A 193 30.13 -6.38 -8.75
C ASN A 193 30.29 -5.50 -7.49
N PRO A 194 31.01 -5.97 -6.45
CA PRO A 194 31.23 -5.20 -5.23
C PRO A 194 31.84 -3.82 -5.44
N GLU A 195 32.66 -3.65 -6.47
CA GLU A 195 33.30 -2.36 -6.76
C GLU A 195 32.33 -1.29 -7.31
N THR A 196 31.18 -1.71 -7.84
CA THR A 196 30.18 -0.83 -8.47
C THR A 196 28.79 -0.91 -7.82
N THR A 197 28.70 -1.54 -6.65
CA THR A 197 27.44 -1.68 -5.89
C THR A 197 27.44 -0.75 -4.69
N VAL A 198 26.33 -0.02 -4.50
CA VAL A 198 26.02 0.78 -3.30
C VAL A 198 24.86 0.16 -2.54
N PHE A 199 24.94 0.15 -1.23
CA PHE A 199 23.92 -0.32 -0.31
C PHE A 199 23.24 0.86 0.40
N SER A 200 21.92 0.89 0.40
CA SER A 200 21.10 1.84 1.15
C SER A 200 20.41 1.10 2.28
N ILE A 201 20.76 1.39 3.53
CA ILE A 201 20.23 0.72 4.72
C ILE A 201 19.13 1.59 5.32
N ALA A 202 17.89 1.13 5.28
CA ALA A 202 16.71 1.88 5.74
C ALA A 202 16.16 1.29 7.05
N SER A 203 16.45 1.95 8.16
CA SER A 203 15.94 1.58 9.48
C SER A 203 15.86 2.81 10.37
N LYS A 204 14.65 3.19 10.81
CA LYS A 204 14.44 4.41 11.61
C LYS A 204 15.32 4.46 12.87
N SER A 205 15.42 3.37 13.61
CA SER A 205 16.25 3.26 14.81
C SER A 205 17.65 2.72 14.55
N PHE A 206 17.96 2.30 13.33
CA PHE A 206 19.17 1.55 12.97
C PHE A 206 19.38 0.31 13.88
N ARG A 207 18.28 -0.33 14.32
CA ARG A 207 18.28 -1.49 15.26
C ARG A 207 17.32 -2.60 14.82
N THR A 208 16.66 -2.47 13.67
CA THR A 208 15.75 -3.49 13.14
C THR A 208 16.56 -4.75 12.81
N PRO A 209 16.31 -5.89 13.51
CA PRO A 209 17.19 -7.07 13.41
C PRO A 209 17.33 -7.57 11.97
N GLU A 210 16.23 -7.72 11.24
CA GLU A 210 16.20 -8.23 9.86
C GLU A 210 17.05 -7.35 8.93
N THR A 211 16.90 -6.03 9.06
CA THR A 211 17.67 -5.05 8.28
C THR A 211 19.16 -5.12 8.61
N LEU A 212 19.52 -5.21 9.89
CA LEU A 212 20.92 -5.28 10.30
C LEU A 212 21.60 -6.60 9.93
N LEU A 213 20.91 -7.73 10.02
CA LEU A 213 21.43 -9.02 9.56
C LEU A 213 21.82 -8.94 8.08
N ASN A 214 20.94 -8.44 7.22
CA ASN A 214 21.22 -8.25 5.80
C ASN A 214 22.34 -7.22 5.56
N ALA A 215 22.37 -6.12 6.32
CA ALA A 215 23.40 -5.09 6.18
C ALA A 215 24.81 -5.62 6.55
N TYR A 216 24.93 -6.40 7.63
CA TYR A 216 26.20 -7.02 8.00
C TYR A 216 26.63 -8.10 7.02
N ALA A 217 25.69 -8.91 6.49
CA ALA A 217 25.99 -9.89 5.46
C ALA A 217 26.45 -9.21 4.15
N ALA A 218 25.81 -8.11 3.74
CA ALA A 218 26.26 -7.31 2.60
C ALA A 218 27.66 -6.70 2.83
N ARG A 219 27.95 -6.25 4.05
CA ARG A 219 29.30 -5.78 4.41
C ARG A 219 30.34 -6.90 4.37
N THR A 220 29.98 -8.12 4.76
CA THR A 220 30.83 -9.29 4.64
C THR A 220 31.13 -9.59 3.17
N TRP A 221 30.10 -9.64 2.32
CA TRP A 221 30.25 -9.83 0.87
C TRP A 221 31.17 -8.78 0.22
N TYR A 222 31.07 -7.51 0.64
CA TYR A 222 31.97 -6.44 0.19
C TYR A 222 33.44 -6.73 0.59
N ARG A 223 33.69 -7.18 1.83
CA ARG A 223 35.02 -7.52 2.34
C ARG A 223 35.62 -8.76 1.70
N ASP A 224 34.81 -9.79 1.47
CA ASP A 224 35.26 -11.05 0.86
C ASP A 224 35.73 -10.85 -0.58
N ALA A 225 35.29 -9.77 -1.24
CA ALA A 225 35.81 -9.33 -2.52
C ALA A 225 37.21 -8.63 -2.43
N GLY A 226 37.79 -8.54 -1.25
CA GLY A 226 39.09 -7.90 -1.03
C GLY A 226 39.06 -6.38 -0.95
N LEU A 227 37.88 -5.77 -0.84
CA LEU A 227 37.74 -4.32 -0.74
C LEU A 227 38.01 -3.84 0.70
N PRO A 228 38.71 -2.69 0.89
CA PRO A 228 39.10 -2.24 2.21
C PRO A 228 37.95 -1.64 3.01
N ASP A 229 37.94 -1.82 4.33
CA ASP A 229 36.96 -1.19 5.24
C ASP A 229 36.92 0.34 5.12
N SER A 230 38.04 0.96 4.75
CA SER A 230 38.10 2.38 4.45
C SER A 230 37.25 2.80 3.25
N GLY A 231 36.72 1.85 2.47
CA GLY A 231 35.81 2.11 1.33
C GLY A 231 34.34 2.08 1.70
N ILE A 232 33.96 1.64 2.90
CA ILE A 232 32.58 1.50 3.32
C ILE A 232 31.79 2.81 3.16
N TYR A 233 32.40 3.97 3.46
CA TYR A 233 31.75 5.29 3.29
C TYR A 233 31.37 5.63 1.84
N ARG A 234 31.90 4.91 0.83
CA ARG A 234 31.54 5.08 -0.60
C ARG A 234 30.48 4.08 -1.05
N HIS A 235 30.36 2.95 -0.37
CA HIS A 235 29.49 1.85 -0.77
C HIS A 235 28.26 1.69 0.12
N PHE A 236 28.15 2.44 1.21
CA PHE A 236 27.01 2.37 2.12
C PHE A 236 26.46 3.76 2.46
N CYS A 237 25.15 3.89 2.43
CA CYS A 237 24.42 5.02 2.98
C CYS A 237 23.30 4.53 3.90
N ALA A 238 22.74 5.39 4.72
CA ALA A 238 21.68 5.05 5.64
C ALA A 238 20.49 6.02 5.52
N ILE A 239 19.30 5.51 5.78
CA ILE A 239 18.11 6.31 6.02
C ILE A 239 17.67 5.98 7.44
N SER A 240 17.94 6.91 8.38
CA SER A 240 17.76 6.65 9.80
C SER A 240 17.59 7.94 10.61
N ALA A 241 16.94 7.83 11.78
CA ALA A 241 16.97 8.87 12.81
C ALA A 241 18.19 8.74 13.75
N ASP A 242 18.83 7.57 13.81
CA ASP A 242 19.99 7.31 14.68
C ASP A 242 21.31 7.41 13.89
N VAL A 243 21.80 8.65 13.76
CA VAL A 243 23.07 8.94 13.06
C VAL A 243 24.26 8.25 13.71
N ALA A 244 24.29 8.18 15.06
CA ALA A 244 25.40 7.59 15.79
C ALA A 244 25.50 6.08 15.54
N ALA A 245 24.39 5.37 15.51
CA ALA A 245 24.36 3.95 15.19
C ALA A 245 24.81 3.67 13.73
N ALA A 246 24.42 4.51 12.79
CA ALA A 246 24.88 4.41 11.39
C ALA A 246 26.40 4.69 11.27
N GLN A 247 26.94 5.65 12.02
CA GLN A 247 28.38 5.91 12.07
C GLN A 247 29.16 4.72 12.66
N ASN A 248 28.63 4.07 13.68
CA ASN A 248 29.28 2.87 14.27
C ASN A 248 29.32 1.69 13.27
N PHE A 249 28.40 1.64 12.32
CA PHE A 249 28.44 0.69 11.19
C PHE A 249 29.55 1.04 10.19
N GLY A 250 29.98 2.30 10.12
CA GLY A 250 31.00 2.82 9.20
C GLY A 250 30.45 3.78 8.14
N ILE A 251 29.20 4.19 8.25
CA ILE A 251 28.56 5.13 7.33
C ILE A 251 28.91 6.57 7.73
N SER A 252 29.35 7.38 6.76
CA SER A 252 29.67 8.79 7.01
C SER A 252 28.40 9.59 7.31
N PRO A 253 28.42 10.57 8.26
CA PRO A 253 27.25 11.38 8.62
C PRO A 253 26.57 12.09 7.46
N ASP A 254 27.34 12.54 6.46
CA ASP A 254 26.82 13.17 5.25
C ASP A 254 26.04 12.20 4.35
N LYS A 255 26.17 10.89 4.57
CA LYS A 255 25.43 9.81 3.89
C LYS A 255 24.32 9.22 4.75
N VAL A 256 23.98 9.84 5.87
CA VAL A 256 22.82 9.51 6.68
C VAL A 256 21.71 10.50 6.37
N PHE A 257 20.60 10.01 5.80
CA PHE A 257 19.42 10.79 5.47
C PHE A 257 18.38 10.65 6.57
N ALA A 258 17.84 11.76 7.03
CA ALA A 258 17.01 11.79 8.22
C ALA A 258 15.60 11.22 7.98
N MET A 259 15.15 10.36 8.90
CA MET A 259 13.74 9.97 9.02
C MET A 259 13.07 10.79 10.13
N SER A 260 11.98 11.45 9.80
CA SER A 260 11.17 12.17 10.78
C SER A 260 10.22 11.23 11.52
N ASP A 261 9.98 11.49 12.80
CA ASP A 261 9.12 10.66 13.66
C ASP A 261 7.61 10.88 13.43
N TRP A 262 7.25 12.00 12.79
CA TRP A 262 5.89 12.31 12.33
C TRP A 262 5.51 11.66 10.99
N VAL A 263 6.37 10.77 10.43
CA VAL A 263 6.07 9.94 9.26
C VAL A 263 6.05 8.48 9.69
N GLY A 264 4.92 7.83 9.55
CA GLY A 264 4.79 6.37 9.69
C GLY A 264 5.48 5.63 8.54
N GLY A 265 6.03 4.42 8.80
CA GLY A 265 6.75 3.64 7.79
C GLY A 265 5.96 3.42 6.50
N ARG A 266 4.71 2.99 6.59
CA ARG A 266 3.82 2.71 5.43
C ARG A 266 3.38 3.95 4.65
N TYR A 267 3.65 5.16 5.17
CA TYR A 267 3.42 6.46 4.53
C TYR A 267 4.72 7.14 4.07
N SER A 268 5.86 6.44 4.05
CA SER A 268 7.18 7.07 4.02
C SER A 268 7.84 7.15 2.64
N VAL A 269 7.25 6.60 1.58
CA VAL A 269 7.84 6.58 0.22
C VAL A 269 8.20 7.98 -0.31
N TRP A 270 7.51 9.00 0.16
CA TRP A 270 7.70 10.42 -0.19
C TRP A 270 8.93 11.06 0.46
N SER A 271 9.49 10.42 1.49
CA SER A 271 10.64 10.84 2.31
C SER A 271 11.97 10.33 1.73
N PRO A 272 13.12 10.48 2.40
CA PRO A 272 14.38 9.82 2.04
C PRO A 272 14.28 8.29 1.88
N ILE A 273 13.28 7.63 2.46
CA ILE A 273 12.97 6.20 2.19
C ILE A 273 12.76 5.95 0.68
N GLY A 274 12.31 6.94 -0.06
CA GLY A 274 12.20 6.89 -1.52
C GLY A 274 13.53 6.98 -2.28
N LEU A 275 14.70 7.00 -1.63
CA LEU A 275 16.00 7.06 -2.32
C LEU A 275 16.14 6.03 -3.46
N PRO A 276 15.81 4.73 -3.28
CA PRO A 276 15.90 3.77 -4.39
C PRO A 276 15.00 4.17 -5.57
N LEU A 277 13.81 4.69 -5.32
CA LEU A 277 12.95 5.23 -6.37
C LEU A 277 13.57 6.47 -7.03
N MET A 278 14.13 7.42 -6.25
CA MET A 278 14.81 8.61 -6.78
C MET A 278 15.97 8.23 -7.71
N VAL A 279 16.74 7.21 -7.36
CA VAL A 279 17.80 6.66 -8.20
C VAL A 279 17.23 5.96 -9.43
N ALA A 280 16.17 5.16 -9.27
CA ALA A 280 15.58 4.43 -10.38
C ALA A 280 15.01 5.36 -11.46
N VAL A 281 14.27 6.41 -11.09
CA VAL A 281 13.51 7.23 -12.05
C VAL A 281 14.06 8.65 -12.26
N GLY A 282 15.01 9.08 -11.44
CA GLY A 282 15.60 10.43 -11.45
C GLY A 282 14.70 11.50 -10.81
N GLU A 283 15.32 12.64 -10.50
CA GLU A 283 14.68 13.77 -9.80
C GLU A 283 13.39 14.25 -10.46
N LYS A 284 13.40 14.42 -11.79
CA LYS A 284 12.25 14.98 -12.53
C LYS A 284 11.00 14.12 -12.37
N ALA A 285 11.14 12.79 -12.46
CA ALA A 285 10.02 11.86 -12.33
C ALA A 285 9.56 11.78 -10.86
N PHE A 286 10.48 11.74 -9.91
CA PHE A 286 10.15 11.73 -8.48
C PHE A 286 9.38 13.00 -8.07
N ARG A 287 9.83 14.18 -8.48
CA ARG A 287 9.10 15.43 -8.22
C ARG A 287 7.72 15.47 -8.88
N LYS A 288 7.54 14.85 -10.05
CA LYS A 288 6.21 14.71 -10.66
C LYS A 288 5.30 13.79 -9.84
N MET A 289 5.84 12.74 -9.24
CA MET A 289 5.08 11.87 -8.34
C MET A 289 4.64 12.62 -7.07
N LEU A 290 5.52 13.42 -6.47
CA LEU A 290 5.16 14.31 -5.35
C LEU A 290 4.05 15.30 -5.76
N ALA A 291 4.15 15.91 -6.94
CA ALA A 291 3.14 16.85 -7.43
C ALA A 291 1.78 16.18 -7.66
N GLY A 292 1.74 14.94 -8.15
CA GLY A 292 0.49 14.18 -8.28
C GLY A 292 -0.15 13.88 -6.94
N ALA A 293 0.65 13.47 -5.96
CA ALA A 293 0.17 13.23 -4.62
C ALA A 293 -0.32 14.52 -3.94
N HIS A 294 0.38 15.64 -4.12
CA HIS A 294 -0.06 16.94 -3.63
C HIS A 294 -1.38 17.40 -4.28
N ALA A 295 -1.59 17.13 -5.57
CA ALA A 295 -2.86 17.43 -6.22
C ALA A 295 -4.02 16.64 -5.58
N MET A 296 -3.80 15.38 -5.19
CA MET A 296 -4.78 14.61 -4.45
C MET A 296 -4.96 15.13 -3.01
N ASP A 297 -3.89 15.59 -2.33
CA ASP A 297 -4.01 16.25 -1.01
C ASP A 297 -4.90 17.50 -1.09
N THR A 298 -4.67 18.36 -2.08
CA THR A 298 -5.50 19.55 -2.31
C THR A 298 -6.96 19.17 -2.54
N HIS A 299 -7.21 18.18 -3.40
CA HIS A 299 -8.56 17.67 -3.61
C HIS A 299 -9.18 17.14 -2.32
N PHE A 300 -8.43 16.37 -1.53
CA PHE A 300 -8.92 15.81 -0.27
C PHE A 300 -9.30 16.89 0.75
N PHE A 301 -8.48 17.91 0.93
CA PHE A 301 -8.72 18.93 1.95
C PHE A 301 -9.71 20.01 1.53
N GLU A 302 -9.92 20.25 0.23
CA GLU A 302 -10.72 21.38 -0.27
C GLU A 302 -12.06 20.97 -0.89
N THR A 303 -12.25 19.70 -1.25
CA THR A 303 -13.46 19.25 -1.95
C THR A 303 -14.54 18.77 -0.97
N PRO A 304 -15.81 19.15 -1.14
CA PRO A 304 -16.92 18.62 -0.33
C PRO A 304 -17.01 17.09 -0.38
N PHE A 305 -17.39 16.43 0.71
CA PHE A 305 -17.37 14.97 0.86
C PHE A 305 -18.08 14.21 -0.27
N ARG A 306 -19.22 14.73 -0.76
CA ARG A 306 -20.00 14.14 -1.86
C ARG A 306 -19.25 14.06 -3.21
N ARG A 307 -18.14 14.78 -3.34
CA ARG A 307 -17.32 14.83 -4.55
C ARG A 307 -15.84 14.51 -4.28
N ASN A 308 -15.53 14.19 -3.05
CA ASN A 308 -14.18 13.95 -2.57
C ASN A 308 -13.80 12.49 -2.78
N ILE A 309 -12.94 12.20 -3.75
CA ILE A 309 -12.60 10.83 -4.16
C ILE A 309 -12.13 9.97 -2.99
N PRO A 310 -11.11 10.34 -2.19
CA PRO A 310 -10.71 9.53 -1.04
C PRO A 310 -11.80 9.32 0.00
N VAL A 311 -12.62 10.34 0.26
CA VAL A 311 -13.74 10.24 1.20
C VAL A 311 -14.79 9.27 0.66
N LEU A 312 -15.19 9.37 -0.61
CA LEU A 312 -16.14 8.45 -1.23
C LEU A 312 -15.61 7.00 -1.21
N MET A 313 -14.33 6.79 -1.55
CA MET A 313 -13.69 5.46 -1.46
C MET A 313 -13.80 4.88 -0.04
N ALA A 314 -13.52 5.69 0.98
CA ALA A 314 -13.61 5.28 2.38
C ALA A 314 -15.04 4.97 2.81
N LEU A 315 -15.98 5.85 2.49
CA LEU A 315 -17.40 5.69 2.83
C LEU A 315 -18.02 4.45 2.19
N ILE A 316 -17.70 4.19 0.93
CA ILE A 316 -18.12 2.97 0.22
C ILE A 316 -17.54 1.72 0.91
N ASN A 317 -16.28 1.78 1.32
CA ASN A 317 -15.65 0.66 2.02
C ASN A 317 -16.27 0.43 3.41
N VAL A 318 -16.55 1.49 4.18
CA VAL A 318 -17.29 1.42 5.45
C VAL A 318 -18.69 0.82 5.23
N TRP A 319 -19.39 1.23 4.16
CA TRP A 319 -20.68 0.66 3.81
C TRP A 319 -20.64 -0.86 3.63
N TYR A 320 -19.65 -1.35 2.88
CA TYR A 320 -19.50 -2.80 2.67
C TYR A 320 -19.04 -3.54 3.93
N ASN A 321 -18.07 -3.01 4.63
CA ASN A 321 -17.51 -3.67 5.82
C ASN A 321 -18.54 -3.76 6.96
N ASN A 322 -19.28 -2.70 7.23
CA ASN A 322 -20.11 -2.60 8.43
C ASN A 322 -21.59 -2.89 8.19
N PHE A 323 -22.15 -2.54 7.04
CA PHE A 323 -23.57 -2.67 6.78
C PHE A 323 -23.89 -3.80 5.79
N GLN A 324 -23.01 -4.08 4.83
CA GLN A 324 -23.17 -5.17 3.87
C GLN A 324 -22.42 -6.45 4.28
N HIS A 325 -21.77 -6.47 5.43
CA HIS A 325 -21.06 -7.62 6.03
C HIS A 325 -20.01 -8.25 5.10
N SER A 326 -19.22 -7.41 4.42
CA SER A 326 -18.06 -7.86 3.65
C SER A 326 -16.85 -8.01 4.57
N ASP A 327 -16.19 -9.17 4.52
CA ASP A 327 -14.98 -9.43 5.31
C ASP A 327 -13.73 -8.74 4.71
N GLY A 328 -13.83 -8.17 3.52
CA GLY A 328 -12.69 -7.53 2.85
C GLY A 328 -13.00 -7.11 1.42
N GLN A 329 -11.96 -6.69 0.71
CA GLN A 329 -12.02 -6.23 -0.67
C GLN A 329 -10.86 -6.80 -1.48
N THR A 330 -11.03 -6.87 -2.81
CA THR A 330 -9.92 -7.15 -3.72
C THR A 330 -9.58 -5.92 -4.55
N VAL A 331 -8.28 -5.66 -4.74
CA VAL A 331 -7.78 -4.56 -5.58
C VAL A 331 -7.00 -5.16 -6.74
N VAL A 332 -7.43 -4.87 -7.96
CA VAL A 332 -6.98 -5.53 -9.18
C VAL A 332 -6.44 -4.50 -10.17
N PRO A 333 -5.12 -4.23 -10.15
CA PRO A 333 -4.50 -3.39 -11.16
C PRO A 333 -4.35 -4.16 -12.49
N TYR A 334 -4.97 -3.67 -13.55
CA TYR A 334 -4.82 -4.19 -14.92
C TYR A 334 -3.58 -3.62 -15.60
N SER A 335 -2.45 -3.80 -14.92
CA SER A 335 -1.13 -3.38 -15.36
C SER A 335 -0.06 -4.22 -14.69
N HIS A 336 0.77 -4.92 -15.49
CA HIS A 336 1.89 -5.71 -14.97
C HIS A 336 2.87 -4.89 -14.13
N ASN A 337 3.10 -3.63 -14.50
CA ASN A 337 3.97 -2.75 -13.72
C ASN A 337 3.42 -2.47 -12.31
N MET A 338 2.11 -2.56 -12.12
CA MET A 338 1.44 -2.33 -10.83
C MET A 338 1.21 -3.63 -10.02
N ARG A 339 1.82 -4.77 -10.38
CA ARG A 339 1.62 -6.06 -9.68
C ARG A 339 1.97 -6.02 -8.18
N LEU A 340 2.78 -5.05 -7.75
CA LEU A 340 3.12 -4.84 -6.34
C LEU A 340 2.23 -3.80 -5.63
N PHE A 341 1.22 -3.26 -6.32
CA PHE A 341 0.32 -2.26 -5.72
C PHE A 341 -0.48 -2.83 -4.55
N THR A 342 -1.07 -4.02 -4.73
CA THR A 342 -1.83 -4.67 -3.66
C THR A 342 -0.96 -5.11 -2.48
N PRO A 343 0.25 -5.71 -2.64
CA PRO A 343 1.18 -5.93 -1.53
C PRO A 343 1.54 -4.67 -0.72
N TRP A 344 1.73 -3.52 -1.37
CA TRP A 344 1.90 -2.25 -0.67
C TRP A 344 0.64 -1.84 0.10
N LEU A 345 -0.52 -1.96 -0.54
CA LEU A 345 -1.80 -1.59 0.06
C LEU A 345 -2.16 -2.50 1.24
N ASN A 346 -1.74 -3.78 1.23
CA ASN A 346 -1.94 -4.68 2.36
C ASN A 346 -1.38 -4.09 3.65
N GLN A 347 -0.15 -3.55 3.61
CA GLN A 347 0.40 -2.89 4.78
C GLN A 347 -0.31 -1.59 5.08
N LEU A 348 -0.56 -0.75 4.07
CA LEU A 348 -1.21 0.55 4.26
C LEU A 348 -2.56 0.38 4.97
N ASP A 349 -3.42 -0.52 4.51
CA ASP A 349 -4.77 -0.73 5.06
C ASP A 349 -4.78 -1.59 6.33
N MET A 350 -4.27 -2.82 6.24
CA MET A 350 -4.47 -3.79 7.32
C MET A 350 -3.68 -3.44 8.58
N GLU A 351 -2.47 -2.88 8.46
CA GLU A 351 -1.69 -2.42 9.61
C GLU A 351 -2.29 -1.15 10.23
N SER A 352 -2.88 -0.26 9.41
CA SER A 352 -3.53 0.96 9.90
C SER A 352 -4.87 0.67 10.55
N LEU A 353 -5.68 -0.19 9.96
CA LEU A 353 -7.11 -0.34 10.28
C LEU A 353 -7.44 -1.58 11.10
N GLY A 354 -6.53 -2.56 11.17
CA GLY A 354 -6.71 -3.77 11.98
C GLY A 354 -6.56 -3.48 13.49
N LYS A 355 -7.51 -2.76 14.07
CA LYS A 355 -7.46 -2.29 15.46
C LYS A 355 -8.71 -2.74 16.24
N GLN A 356 -8.50 -3.17 17.49
CA GLN A 356 -9.57 -3.56 18.42
C GLN A 356 -9.89 -2.48 19.45
N ARG A 357 -9.19 -1.34 19.42
CA ARG A 357 -9.35 -0.22 20.37
C ARG A 357 -9.50 1.09 19.62
N THR A 358 -10.33 1.96 20.16
CA THR A 358 -10.45 3.36 19.74
C THR A 358 -9.21 4.16 20.14
N SER A 359 -9.04 5.35 19.57
CA SER A 359 -7.92 6.25 19.89
C SER A 359 -7.84 6.66 21.37
N ASP A 360 -8.97 6.59 22.10
CA ASP A 360 -9.07 6.82 23.55
C ASP A 360 -9.00 5.52 24.37
N GLY A 361 -8.67 4.38 23.74
CA GLY A 361 -8.42 3.10 24.41
C GLY A 361 -9.66 2.23 24.71
N GLN A 362 -10.86 2.65 24.30
CA GLN A 362 -12.07 1.85 24.49
C GLN A 362 -12.15 0.71 23.48
N PRO A 363 -12.86 -0.39 23.77
CA PRO A 363 -13.17 -1.40 22.78
C PRO A 363 -13.95 -0.78 21.60
N VAL A 364 -13.62 -1.16 20.37
CA VAL A 364 -14.42 -0.75 19.20
C VAL A 364 -15.80 -1.43 19.25
N SER A 365 -16.82 -0.73 18.76
CA SER A 365 -18.21 -1.23 18.73
C SER A 365 -18.62 -1.81 17.37
N CYS A 366 -17.72 -1.79 16.38
CA CYS A 366 -17.97 -2.25 15.02
C CYS A 366 -16.77 -3.06 14.50
N THR A 367 -16.95 -3.74 13.36
CA THR A 367 -15.85 -4.39 12.65
C THR A 367 -14.93 -3.33 12.03
N THR A 368 -13.63 -3.47 12.25
CA THR A 368 -12.59 -2.59 11.69
C THR A 368 -11.64 -3.38 10.82
N GLY A 369 -11.04 -2.76 9.81
CA GLY A 369 -9.97 -3.34 9.00
C GLY A 369 -10.37 -4.61 8.24
N GLY A 370 -10.95 -4.48 7.06
CA GLY A 370 -11.22 -5.61 6.18
C GLY A 370 -9.93 -6.23 5.61
N ILE A 371 -10.01 -7.49 5.17
CA ILE A 371 -8.92 -8.16 4.46
C ILE A 371 -8.76 -7.50 3.07
N VAL A 372 -7.56 -7.04 2.76
CA VAL A 372 -7.22 -6.57 1.42
C VAL A 372 -6.39 -7.65 0.74
N PHE A 373 -6.81 -8.07 -0.45
CA PHE A 373 -6.05 -8.97 -1.29
C PHE A 373 -6.18 -8.57 -2.77
N GLY A 374 -5.39 -9.15 -3.62
CA GLY A 374 -5.48 -8.91 -5.05
C GLY A 374 -4.19 -9.24 -5.76
N ASP A 375 -4.27 -9.25 -7.07
CA ASP A 375 -3.14 -9.48 -7.97
C ASP A 375 -3.41 -8.77 -9.29
N GLU A 376 -2.45 -8.80 -10.22
CA GLU A 376 -2.61 -8.15 -11.52
C GLU A 376 -3.70 -8.80 -12.39
N GLY A 377 -4.56 -7.99 -12.97
CA GLY A 377 -5.39 -8.40 -14.12
C GLY A 377 -4.50 -8.50 -15.39
N VAL A 378 -4.66 -9.54 -16.20
CA VAL A 378 -5.72 -10.54 -16.36
C VAL A 378 -5.43 -11.82 -15.52
N ASN A 379 -4.25 -12.00 -14.96
CA ASN A 379 -3.82 -13.23 -14.29
C ASN A 379 -4.77 -13.65 -13.16
N CYS A 380 -5.18 -12.72 -12.33
CA CYS A 380 -6.07 -12.99 -11.19
C CYS A 380 -7.45 -13.52 -11.59
N GLN A 381 -7.92 -13.28 -12.83
CA GLN A 381 -9.16 -13.88 -13.34
C GLN A 381 -9.08 -15.41 -13.34
N HIS A 382 -7.88 -15.95 -13.57
CA HIS A 382 -7.61 -17.38 -13.61
C HIS A 382 -7.22 -17.97 -12.24
N ALA A 383 -7.19 -17.13 -11.20
CA ALA A 383 -6.84 -17.54 -9.84
C ALA A 383 -8.05 -17.55 -8.90
N TYR A 384 -8.78 -16.45 -8.77
CA TYR A 384 -9.83 -16.33 -7.74
C TYR A 384 -11.15 -15.68 -8.23
N PHE A 385 -11.31 -15.33 -9.50
CA PHE A 385 -12.57 -14.72 -9.98
C PHE A 385 -13.76 -15.68 -9.92
N GLN A 386 -13.52 -16.98 -9.91
CA GLN A 386 -14.56 -17.97 -9.59
C GLN A 386 -15.25 -17.64 -8.26
N LEU A 387 -14.47 -17.31 -7.23
CA LEU A 387 -15.00 -16.89 -5.92
C LEU A 387 -15.79 -15.58 -6.02
N LEU A 388 -15.32 -14.61 -6.79
CA LEU A 388 -15.97 -13.31 -6.92
C LEU A 388 -17.32 -13.43 -7.63
N HIS A 389 -17.41 -14.24 -8.69
CA HIS A 389 -18.62 -14.42 -9.48
C HIS A 389 -19.65 -15.34 -8.82
N GLN A 390 -19.25 -16.51 -8.36
CA GLN A 390 -20.19 -17.56 -7.91
C GLN A 390 -20.01 -17.96 -6.43
N GLY A 391 -19.02 -17.36 -5.72
CA GLY A 391 -18.87 -17.62 -4.30
C GLY A 391 -20.00 -17.02 -3.47
N THR A 392 -20.14 -17.49 -2.23
CA THR A 392 -21.18 -17.06 -1.30
C THR A 392 -20.86 -15.78 -0.55
N ARG A 393 -19.60 -15.32 -0.58
CA ARG A 393 -19.15 -14.10 0.09
C ARG A 393 -19.32 -12.87 -0.80
N LEU A 394 -19.69 -11.75 -0.19
CA LEU A 394 -19.68 -10.45 -0.87
C LEU A 394 -18.26 -9.86 -0.75
N ILE A 395 -17.62 -9.60 -1.89
CA ILE A 395 -16.27 -9.03 -1.96
C ILE A 395 -16.28 -7.89 -2.96
N PRO A 396 -16.24 -6.63 -2.53
CA PRO A 396 -16.08 -5.47 -3.41
C PRO A 396 -14.76 -5.52 -4.17
N VAL A 397 -14.75 -4.99 -5.39
CA VAL A 397 -13.58 -4.99 -6.27
C VAL A 397 -13.21 -3.56 -6.66
N ASP A 398 -11.94 -3.18 -6.48
CA ASP A 398 -11.37 -1.98 -7.09
C ASP A 398 -10.58 -2.38 -8.35
N PHE A 399 -11.05 -1.99 -9.52
CA PHE A 399 -10.34 -2.14 -10.79
C PHE A 399 -9.49 -0.90 -11.05
N ILE A 400 -8.17 -1.03 -11.14
CA ILE A 400 -7.26 0.08 -11.50
C ILE A 400 -6.76 -0.16 -12.91
N VAL A 401 -7.10 0.75 -13.85
CA VAL A 401 -6.87 0.52 -15.28
C VAL A 401 -6.22 1.73 -15.94
N PRO A 402 -4.95 1.64 -16.38
CA PRO A 402 -4.38 2.65 -17.26
C PRO A 402 -5.02 2.60 -18.66
N MET A 403 -5.46 3.76 -19.17
CA MET A 403 -6.16 3.87 -20.47
C MET A 403 -5.22 3.88 -21.67
N THR A 404 -3.92 4.12 -21.45
CA THR A 404 -2.90 4.10 -22.51
C THR A 404 -1.71 3.23 -22.11
N THR A 405 -0.97 2.77 -23.12
CA THR A 405 0.26 1.99 -22.93
C THR A 405 1.48 2.75 -23.44
N VAL A 406 2.58 2.67 -22.70
CA VAL A 406 3.88 3.21 -23.11
C VAL A 406 4.72 2.22 -23.94
N TYR A 407 4.30 0.95 -24.04
CA TYR A 407 5.03 -0.13 -24.73
C TYR A 407 4.63 -0.32 -26.19
N GLY A 408 3.66 0.44 -26.72
CA GLY A 408 3.30 0.48 -28.14
C GLY A 408 2.42 -0.68 -28.63
N ASN A 409 2.19 -1.74 -27.83
CA ASN A 409 1.32 -2.84 -28.26
C ASN A 409 -0.16 -2.55 -27.96
N HIS A 410 -0.78 -1.71 -28.79
CA HIS A 410 -2.16 -1.27 -28.59
C HIS A 410 -3.20 -2.40 -28.66
N ARG A 411 -2.93 -3.51 -29.36
CA ARG A 411 -3.85 -4.65 -29.43
C ARG A 411 -3.93 -5.39 -28.07
N GLN A 412 -2.78 -5.71 -27.49
CA GLN A 412 -2.74 -6.34 -26.16
C GLN A 412 -3.34 -5.42 -25.10
N HIS A 413 -3.01 -4.14 -25.17
CA HIS A 413 -3.56 -3.16 -24.23
C HIS A 413 -5.09 -3.08 -24.30
N ARG A 414 -5.68 -2.95 -25.50
CA ARG A 414 -7.15 -2.99 -25.67
C ARG A 414 -7.78 -4.26 -25.14
N PHE A 415 -7.13 -5.42 -25.33
CA PHE A 415 -7.60 -6.69 -24.78
C PHE A 415 -7.63 -6.66 -23.25
N THR A 416 -6.58 -6.14 -22.62
CA THR A 416 -6.48 -5.99 -21.15
C THR A 416 -7.58 -5.05 -20.62
N VAL A 417 -7.78 -3.89 -21.23
CA VAL A 417 -8.82 -2.92 -20.85
C VAL A 417 -10.22 -3.53 -21.04
N ALA A 418 -10.47 -4.21 -22.16
CA ALA A 418 -11.75 -4.86 -22.44
C ALA A 418 -12.07 -5.94 -21.39
N ASN A 419 -11.07 -6.69 -20.94
CA ASN A 419 -11.25 -7.66 -19.85
C ASN A 419 -11.64 -6.98 -18.52
N ALA A 420 -11.00 -5.88 -18.13
CA ALA A 420 -11.36 -5.15 -16.93
C ALA A 420 -12.83 -4.70 -16.95
N PHE A 421 -13.27 -4.09 -18.07
CA PHE A 421 -14.64 -3.62 -18.23
C PHE A 421 -15.65 -4.78 -18.25
N ALA A 422 -15.32 -5.87 -18.97
CA ALA A 422 -16.16 -7.06 -19.02
C ALA A 422 -16.34 -7.71 -17.64
N GLN A 423 -15.28 -7.76 -16.82
CA GLN A 423 -15.38 -8.29 -15.46
C GLN A 423 -16.25 -7.40 -14.56
N ALA A 424 -16.08 -6.08 -14.62
CA ALA A 424 -16.91 -5.15 -13.87
C ALA A 424 -18.40 -5.24 -14.27
N GLU A 425 -18.71 -5.39 -15.57
CA GLU A 425 -20.07 -5.59 -16.06
C GLU A 425 -20.64 -6.95 -15.63
N ALA A 426 -19.87 -8.03 -15.81
CA ALA A 426 -20.31 -9.38 -15.46
C ALA A 426 -20.58 -9.55 -13.96
N LEU A 427 -19.74 -8.96 -13.10
CA LEU A 427 -19.94 -8.93 -11.65
C LEU A 427 -21.23 -8.20 -11.26
N MET A 428 -21.48 -7.05 -11.88
CA MET A 428 -22.71 -6.27 -11.66
C MET A 428 -23.94 -6.99 -12.15
N LYS A 429 -23.92 -7.44 -13.42
CA LYS A 429 -25.08 -7.95 -14.13
C LYS A 429 -25.42 -9.39 -13.75
N GLY A 430 -24.41 -10.26 -13.66
CA GLY A 430 -24.61 -11.69 -13.55
C GLY A 430 -25.28 -12.30 -14.79
N LYS A 431 -25.80 -13.53 -14.65
CA LYS A 431 -26.53 -14.26 -15.67
C LYS A 431 -27.56 -15.16 -14.98
N THR A 432 -28.84 -14.88 -15.20
CA THR A 432 -29.92 -15.61 -14.54
C THR A 432 -30.07 -17.04 -15.07
N LEU A 433 -30.73 -17.91 -14.31
CA LEU A 433 -31.01 -19.27 -14.73
C LEU A 433 -31.80 -19.31 -16.05
N ASP A 434 -32.76 -18.40 -16.24
CA ASP A 434 -33.55 -18.32 -17.48
C ASP A 434 -32.69 -17.92 -18.68
N GLU A 435 -31.78 -16.94 -18.52
CA GLU A 435 -30.80 -16.56 -19.55
C GLU A 435 -29.88 -17.73 -19.91
N VAL A 436 -29.46 -18.53 -18.92
CA VAL A 436 -28.65 -19.73 -19.15
C VAL A 436 -29.44 -20.83 -19.85
N GLN A 437 -30.68 -21.06 -19.47
CA GLN A 437 -31.53 -22.06 -20.14
C GLN A 437 -31.79 -21.71 -21.61
N ILE A 438 -31.99 -20.44 -21.94
CA ILE A 438 -32.10 -19.96 -23.34
C ILE A 438 -30.78 -20.20 -24.09
N GLU A 439 -29.61 -19.90 -23.47
CA GLU A 439 -28.29 -20.16 -24.08
C GLU A 439 -28.10 -21.65 -24.39
N LEU A 440 -28.53 -22.50 -23.49
CA LEU A 440 -28.38 -23.95 -23.61
C LEU A 440 -29.50 -24.64 -24.39
N ALA A 441 -30.43 -23.89 -25.02
CA ALA A 441 -31.63 -24.44 -25.67
C ALA A 441 -31.35 -25.50 -26.75
N ALA A 442 -30.15 -25.50 -27.35
CA ALA A 442 -29.73 -26.48 -28.34
C ALA A 442 -29.28 -27.83 -27.74
N LEU A 443 -29.08 -27.92 -26.42
CA LEU A 443 -28.69 -29.15 -25.74
C LEU A 443 -29.91 -30.01 -25.39
N PRO A 444 -29.74 -31.35 -25.23
CA PRO A 444 -30.74 -32.23 -24.63
C PRO A 444 -31.21 -31.73 -23.25
N GLN A 445 -32.46 -32.06 -22.88
CA GLN A 445 -33.08 -31.57 -21.66
C GLN A 445 -32.26 -31.97 -20.38
N ASP A 446 -31.84 -33.20 -20.31
CA ASP A 446 -31.04 -33.76 -19.18
C ASP A 446 -29.67 -33.02 -19.03
N GLU A 447 -29.04 -32.67 -20.13
CA GLU A 447 -27.81 -31.89 -20.11
C GLU A 447 -28.07 -30.44 -19.67
N ARG A 448 -29.16 -29.82 -20.11
CA ARG A 448 -29.58 -28.47 -19.68
C ARG A 448 -29.83 -28.44 -18.18
N ASP A 449 -30.62 -29.40 -17.66
CA ASP A 449 -30.96 -29.48 -16.24
C ASP A 449 -29.72 -29.66 -15.36
N ARG A 450 -28.72 -30.37 -15.86
CA ARG A 450 -27.45 -30.56 -15.18
C ARG A 450 -26.54 -29.33 -15.24
N LEU A 451 -26.46 -28.64 -16.38
CA LEU A 451 -25.49 -27.57 -16.61
C LEU A 451 -26.03 -26.19 -16.22
N ALA A 452 -27.32 -25.91 -16.39
CA ALA A 452 -27.86 -24.57 -16.19
C ALA A 452 -27.62 -24.02 -14.77
N PRO A 453 -27.83 -24.78 -13.68
CA PRO A 453 -27.54 -24.30 -12.34
C PRO A 453 -26.05 -23.99 -12.12
N GLN A 454 -25.15 -24.67 -12.83
CA GLN A 454 -23.71 -24.45 -12.70
C GLN A 454 -23.22 -23.21 -13.48
N LYS A 455 -23.98 -22.77 -14.46
CA LYS A 455 -23.68 -21.63 -15.34
C LYS A 455 -24.43 -20.36 -14.95
N GLU A 456 -25.22 -20.40 -13.91
CA GLU A 456 -25.85 -19.23 -13.31
C GLU A 456 -24.81 -18.36 -12.61
N PHE A 457 -24.89 -17.05 -12.83
CA PHE A 457 -24.08 -16.05 -12.14
C PHE A 457 -25.02 -15.12 -11.36
N PRO A 458 -24.97 -15.08 -10.02
CA PRO A 458 -25.90 -14.28 -9.23
C PRO A 458 -25.83 -12.78 -9.55
N GLY A 459 -24.68 -12.30 -10.03
CA GLY A 459 -24.48 -10.87 -10.23
C GLY A 459 -24.54 -10.09 -8.91
N ASN A 460 -24.96 -8.81 -8.99
CA ASN A 460 -25.10 -7.94 -7.83
C ASN A 460 -23.80 -7.83 -6.99
N ARG A 461 -22.64 -8.00 -7.63
CA ARG A 461 -21.31 -7.91 -7.05
C ARG A 461 -20.75 -6.52 -7.28
N PRO A 462 -20.43 -5.77 -6.23
CA PRO A 462 -20.03 -4.37 -6.36
C PRO A 462 -18.60 -4.22 -6.86
N SER A 463 -18.37 -3.13 -7.60
CA SER A 463 -17.04 -2.71 -7.99
C SER A 463 -16.90 -1.21 -8.16
N ASN A 464 -15.69 -0.72 -7.94
CA ASN A 464 -15.23 0.60 -8.36
C ASN A 464 -14.32 0.44 -9.60
N SER A 465 -14.28 1.47 -10.45
CA SER A 465 -13.28 1.56 -11.52
C SER A 465 -12.47 2.84 -11.36
N LEU A 466 -11.17 2.68 -11.13
CA LEU A 466 -10.21 3.78 -11.07
C LEU A 466 -9.44 3.78 -12.40
N LEU A 467 -9.88 4.61 -13.33
CA LEU A 467 -9.26 4.72 -14.65
C LEU A 467 -8.27 5.88 -14.63
N ILE A 468 -7.02 5.61 -14.97
CA ILE A 468 -6.00 6.65 -15.15
C ILE A 468 -5.66 6.77 -16.64
N ASP A 469 -5.48 7.99 -17.14
CA ASP A 469 -5.16 8.22 -18.55
C ASP A 469 -3.89 7.47 -18.99
N SER A 470 -2.86 7.44 -18.11
CA SER A 470 -1.63 6.67 -18.29
C SER A 470 -0.92 6.44 -16.96
N LEU A 471 -0.10 5.39 -16.88
CA LEU A 471 0.74 5.12 -15.70
C LEU A 471 1.98 6.02 -15.75
N THR A 472 1.82 7.25 -15.27
CA THR A 472 2.90 8.25 -15.11
C THR A 472 3.28 8.40 -13.64
N PRO A 473 4.45 9.00 -13.33
CA PRO A 473 4.79 9.36 -11.96
C PRO A 473 3.71 10.22 -11.28
N PHE A 474 3.11 11.17 -12.00
CA PHE A 474 2.06 12.03 -11.49
C PHE A 474 0.80 11.21 -11.10
N ASN A 475 0.32 10.35 -12.00
CA ASN A 475 -0.88 9.55 -11.75
C ASN A 475 -0.65 8.46 -10.69
N LEU A 476 0.54 7.90 -10.59
CA LEU A 476 0.89 7.01 -9.48
C LEU A 476 0.84 7.77 -8.14
N GLY A 477 1.33 9.01 -8.12
CA GLY A 477 1.23 9.89 -6.95
C GLY A 477 -0.22 10.15 -6.53
N ILE A 478 -1.10 10.47 -7.48
CA ILE A 478 -2.55 10.63 -7.24
C ILE A 478 -3.14 9.37 -6.62
N LEU A 479 -2.90 8.20 -7.21
CA LEU A 479 -3.47 6.94 -6.73
C LEU A 479 -2.99 6.59 -5.32
N MET A 480 -1.70 6.68 -5.06
CA MET A 480 -1.15 6.35 -3.75
C MET A 480 -1.71 7.27 -2.66
N ALA A 481 -1.76 8.58 -2.91
CA ALA A 481 -2.33 9.55 -1.97
C ALA A 481 -3.83 9.32 -1.75
N ALA A 482 -4.58 8.93 -2.78
CA ALA A 482 -6.00 8.60 -2.64
C ALA A 482 -6.22 7.45 -1.65
N TYR A 483 -5.43 6.38 -1.74
CA TYR A 483 -5.52 5.26 -0.80
C TYR A 483 -5.01 5.61 0.60
N GLU A 484 -3.97 6.46 0.73
CA GLU A 484 -3.53 6.95 2.05
C GLU A 484 -4.64 7.73 2.76
N HIS A 485 -5.30 8.66 2.05
CA HIS A 485 -6.42 9.42 2.60
C HIS A 485 -7.65 8.55 2.86
N ARG A 486 -7.97 7.58 1.97
CA ARG A 486 -9.03 6.60 2.23
C ARG A 486 -8.81 5.90 3.57
N THR A 487 -7.62 5.39 3.80
CA THR A 487 -7.24 4.70 5.05
C THR A 487 -7.38 5.63 6.27
N PHE A 488 -6.96 6.89 6.14
CA PHE A 488 -7.14 7.89 7.20
C PHE A 488 -8.62 8.12 7.52
N VAL A 489 -9.47 8.34 6.51
CA VAL A 489 -10.91 8.59 6.70
C VAL A 489 -11.59 7.41 7.38
N GLN A 490 -11.28 6.17 6.97
CA GLN A 490 -11.80 4.97 7.62
C GLN A 490 -11.37 4.89 9.09
N GLY A 491 -10.11 5.22 9.39
CA GLY A 491 -9.61 5.30 10.77
C GLY A 491 -10.39 6.30 11.63
N VAL A 492 -10.69 7.47 11.08
CA VAL A 492 -11.51 8.49 11.78
C VAL A 492 -12.94 8.00 12.00
N ILE A 493 -13.60 7.44 10.98
CA ILE A 493 -14.97 6.92 11.08
C ILE A 493 -15.06 5.82 12.15
N TRP A 494 -14.10 4.91 12.19
CA TRP A 494 -14.06 3.85 13.21
C TRP A 494 -13.48 4.31 14.54
N ARG A 495 -13.07 5.59 14.65
CA ARG A 495 -12.47 6.21 15.85
C ARG A 495 -11.22 5.51 16.36
N ILE A 496 -10.47 4.87 15.48
CA ILE A 496 -9.22 4.17 15.76
C ILE A 496 -8.01 5.02 15.39
N ASN A 497 -6.82 4.66 15.91
CA ASN A 497 -5.56 5.28 15.50
C ASN A 497 -4.95 4.54 14.29
N PRO A 498 -4.99 5.09 13.06
CA PRO A 498 -4.46 4.42 11.88
C PRO A 498 -2.93 4.60 11.69
N PHE A 499 -2.22 5.15 12.67
CA PHE A 499 -0.83 5.57 12.50
C PHE A 499 0.17 4.80 13.36
N ASP A 500 -0.28 4.01 14.32
CA ASP A 500 0.53 3.10 15.12
C ASP A 500 0.44 1.64 14.63
N GLN A 501 1.21 0.72 15.26
CA GLN A 501 1.27 -0.71 14.91
C GLN A 501 1.64 -1.61 16.09
N TRP A 502 1.04 -1.39 17.27
CA TRP A 502 1.34 -2.15 18.49
C TRP A 502 1.18 -3.67 18.34
N GLY A 503 0.29 -4.12 17.45
CA GLY A 503 0.01 -5.53 17.21
C GLY A 503 1.19 -6.36 16.69
N VAL A 504 2.24 -5.73 16.13
CA VAL A 504 3.42 -6.44 15.62
C VAL A 504 4.58 -6.50 16.64
N GLU A 505 4.46 -5.87 17.81
CA GLU A 505 5.59 -5.80 18.76
C GLU A 505 5.75 -7.08 19.59
N TYR A 506 4.66 -7.68 20.04
CA TYR A 506 4.71 -8.87 20.91
C TYR A 506 5.41 -10.09 20.22
N GLY A 507 5.15 -10.30 18.94
CA GLY A 507 5.86 -11.36 18.20
C GLY A 507 7.38 -11.14 18.13
N LYS A 508 7.83 -9.90 18.01
CA LYS A 508 9.26 -9.54 18.03
C LYS A 508 9.90 -9.78 19.41
N GLU A 509 9.17 -9.53 20.48
CA GLU A 509 9.63 -9.82 21.85
C GLU A 509 9.83 -11.32 22.05
N LEU A 510 8.85 -12.13 21.63
CA LEU A 510 8.96 -13.59 21.70
C LEU A 510 10.12 -14.13 20.83
N ALA A 511 10.31 -13.59 19.63
CA ALA A 511 11.38 -14.01 18.74
C ALA A 511 12.77 -13.82 19.38
N LYS A 512 13.00 -12.71 20.11
CA LYS A 512 14.26 -12.47 20.85
C LYS A 512 14.55 -13.52 21.94
N THR A 513 13.50 -14.13 22.50
CA THR A 513 13.64 -15.20 23.50
C THR A 513 13.87 -16.55 22.83
N ILE A 514 13.14 -16.82 21.74
CA ILE A 514 13.18 -18.09 21.02
C ILE A 514 14.50 -18.26 20.25
N GLU A 515 15.03 -17.21 19.62
CA GLU A 515 16.22 -17.30 18.77
C GLU A 515 17.42 -17.99 19.47
N PRO A 516 17.86 -17.55 20.66
CA PRO A 516 18.96 -18.25 21.37
C PRO A 516 18.58 -19.66 21.80
N GLU A 517 17.29 -19.92 22.03
CA GLU A 517 16.80 -21.25 22.37
C GLU A 517 16.79 -22.22 21.19
N LEU A 518 16.87 -21.76 19.96
CA LEU A 518 17.09 -22.62 18.79
C LEU A 518 18.49 -23.28 18.80
N GLU A 519 19.47 -22.67 19.45
CA GLU A 519 20.82 -23.23 19.57
C GLU A 519 21.03 -24.01 20.86
N ARG A 520 20.62 -23.47 22.01
CA ARG A 520 20.93 -24.02 23.35
C ARG A 520 19.88 -23.63 24.40
N GLY A 521 20.00 -24.22 25.59
CA GLY A 521 19.12 -23.93 26.74
C GLY A 521 17.90 -24.83 26.78
N THR A 522 17.08 -24.63 27.81
CA THR A 522 15.82 -25.36 28.03
C THR A 522 14.67 -24.44 27.66
N PRO A 523 13.91 -24.70 26.58
CA PRO A 523 12.76 -23.87 26.20
C PRO A 523 11.70 -23.86 27.30
N ALA A 524 11.14 -22.67 27.58
CA ALA A 524 10.12 -22.46 28.62
C ALA A 524 8.85 -21.83 28.02
N HIS A 525 8.37 -22.41 26.94
CA HIS A 525 7.18 -21.99 26.21
C HIS A 525 6.03 -23.01 26.36
N ASP A 526 4.94 -22.81 25.64
CA ASP A 526 3.91 -23.84 25.50
C ASP A 526 4.45 -25.11 24.84
N SER A 527 3.70 -26.21 24.95
CA SER A 527 4.12 -27.52 24.48
C SER A 527 4.38 -27.59 22.97
N SER A 528 3.64 -26.79 22.19
CA SER A 528 3.83 -26.70 20.71
C SER A 528 5.14 -25.99 20.38
N THR A 529 5.37 -24.80 20.93
CA THR A 529 6.59 -24.04 20.68
C THR A 529 7.84 -24.81 21.13
N ASN A 530 7.80 -25.45 22.30
CA ASN A 530 8.91 -26.32 22.78
C ASN A 530 9.16 -27.49 21.83
N GLY A 531 8.10 -28.11 21.31
CA GLY A 531 8.19 -29.19 20.31
C GLY A 531 8.82 -28.75 19.00
N LEU A 532 8.45 -27.57 18.52
CA LEU A 532 9.02 -26.96 17.30
C LEU A 532 10.52 -26.66 17.46
N ILE A 533 10.93 -26.08 18.60
CA ILE A 533 12.34 -25.84 18.92
C ILE A 533 13.14 -27.16 18.95
N ALA A 534 12.60 -28.19 19.60
CA ALA A 534 13.24 -29.50 19.65
C ALA A 534 13.37 -30.14 18.26
N PHE A 535 12.35 -30.02 17.41
CA PHE A 535 12.41 -30.51 16.04
C PHE A 535 13.48 -29.78 15.21
N TYR A 536 13.53 -28.46 15.27
CA TYR A 536 14.55 -27.63 14.61
C TYR A 536 15.97 -28.08 15.01
N ARG A 537 16.24 -28.21 16.32
CA ARG A 537 17.55 -28.68 16.84
C ARG A 537 17.93 -30.05 16.28
N ASN A 538 16.99 -31.00 16.23
CA ASN A 538 17.21 -32.34 15.71
C ASN A 538 17.56 -32.34 14.21
N CYS A 539 16.89 -31.52 13.41
CA CYS A 539 17.18 -31.37 11.99
C CYS A 539 18.60 -30.80 11.77
N ASN A 540 18.95 -29.73 12.49
CA ASN A 540 20.26 -29.10 12.35
C ASN A 540 21.43 -29.94 12.91
N ALA A 541 21.18 -30.79 13.91
CA ALA A 541 22.20 -31.74 14.39
C ALA A 541 22.50 -32.81 13.32
N ARG A 542 21.51 -33.26 12.56
CA ARG A 542 21.69 -34.20 11.45
C ARG A 542 22.45 -33.60 10.26
N SER A 543 22.16 -32.35 9.89
CA SER A 543 22.83 -31.68 8.77
C SER A 543 24.31 -31.36 9.04
N LYS A 544 24.72 -31.22 10.31
CA LYS A 544 26.12 -31.04 10.70
C LYS A 544 26.90 -32.37 10.78
N ALA A 545 26.22 -33.51 10.73
CA ALA A 545 26.80 -34.84 10.79
C ALA A 545 27.04 -35.49 9.41
N VAL A 546 26.59 -34.86 8.35
CA VAL A 546 26.81 -35.17 6.93
C VAL A 546 27.85 -34.19 6.36
#